data_0655f5103d7b9e7c3fd8f7d004907eb5
#
_entry.id   0655f5103d7b9e7c3fd8f7d004907eb5
#
_cell.length_a   1.000
_cell.length_b   1.000
_cell.length_c   1.000
_cell.angle_alpha   90.00
_cell.angle_beta   90.00
_cell.angle_gamma   90.00
#
_symmetry.space_group_name_H-M   'P 1'
#
loop_
_entity.id
_entity.type
_entity.pdbx_description
1 polymer ?
#
loop_
_entity_poly.entity_id
_entity_poly.type
_entity_poly.pdbx_seq_one_letter_code
_entity_poly.pdbx_strand_id
1 'polypeptide(L)'
;PLGGRFGLVQKLRFLWRLKVSRKARRIFAIIFGVVPDFQGKGIESGMIRTFEEEVAKGLNKRYDSLELAWIGDFNPVMNRMIETYVCATRHKMHTTYRYLFDREKEFRRAPRVGMRRKEEHA
;
A
#
# COMPACT_ATOMS: atom_id res chain seq x y z
N PRO A 1 -21.54 12.64 -9.59
CA PRO A 1 -21.60 11.25 -10.03
C PRO A 1 -21.48 11.20 -11.55
N LEU A 2 -20.63 10.30 -12.05
CA LEU A 2 -20.36 10.17 -13.50
C LEU A 2 -21.45 9.37 -14.24
N GLY A 3 -22.48 8.90 -13.54
CA GLY A 3 -23.63 8.21 -14.13
C GLY A 3 -23.31 7.00 -15.02
N GLY A 4 -22.12 6.40 -14.85
CA GLY A 4 -21.71 5.20 -15.60
C GLY A 4 -21.39 5.42 -17.08
N ARG A 5 -21.57 6.61 -17.63
CA ARG A 5 -21.26 6.93 -19.04
C ARG A 5 -20.05 7.85 -19.12
N PHE A 6 -19.05 7.47 -19.91
CA PHE A 6 -17.79 8.21 -20.06
C PHE A 6 -17.74 8.96 -21.41
N GLY A 7 -18.70 9.85 -21.63
CA GLY A 7 -18.78 10.70 -22.83
C GLY A 7 -17.78 11.85 -22.80
N LEU A 8 -17.75 12.64 -23.88
CA LEU A 8 -16.79 13.75 -24.05
C LEU A 8 -16.91 14.81 -22.95
N VAL A 9 -18.14 15.14 -22.56
CA VAL A 9 -18.43 16.11 -21.49
C VAL A 9 -17.91 15.62 -20.14
N GLN A 10 -18.06 14.32 -19.84
CA GLN A 10 -17.57 13.72 -18.63
C GLN A 10 -16.04 13.69 -18.59
N LYS A 11 -15.38 13.44 -19.74
CA LYS A 11 -13.91 13.52 -19.88
C LYS A 11 -13.40 14.93 -19.59
N LEU A 12 -14.01 15.96 -20.19
CA LEU A 12 -13.67 17.37 -19.96
C LEU A 12 -13.87 17.77 -18.49
N ARG A 13 -15.00 17.39 -17.91
CA ARG A 13 -15.29 17.62 -16.48
C ARG A 13 -14.33 16.92 -15.55
N PHE A 14 -13.88 15.71 -15.89
CA PHE A 14 -12.87 14.96 -15.15
C PHE A 14 -11.51 15.64 -15.23
N LEU A 15 -11.07 16.02 -16.44
CA LEU A 15 -9.81 16.76 -16.65
C LEU A 15 -9.81 18.11 -15.91
N TRP A 16 -10.93 18.83 -15.95
CA TRP A 16 -11.07 20.08 -15.22
C TRP A 16 -10.98 19.87 -13.70
N ARG A 17 -11.61 18.82 -13.17
CA ARG A 17 -11.50 18.47 -11.75
C ARG A 17 -10.07 18.09 -11.35
N LEU A 18 -9.34 17.40 -12.20
CA LEU A 18 -7.95 17.00 -11.91
C LEU A 18 -6.98 18.19 -12.00
N LYS A 19 -7.07 18.99 -13.07
CA LYS A 19 -6.11 20.07 -13.34
C LYS A 19 -6.45 21.38 -12.65
N VAL A 20 -7.69 21.79 -12.65
CA VAL A 20 -8.12 23.11 -12.17
C VAL A 20 -8.58 23.08 -10.73
N SER A 21 -9.48 22.16 -10.37
CA SER A 21 -10.03 22.14 -9.01
C SER A 21 -9.11 21.48 -7.97
N ARG A 22 -8.01 20.88 -8.41
CA ARG A 22 -6.99 20.24 -7.56
C ARG A 22 -7.57 19.38 -6.40
N LYS A 23 -8.72 18.73 -6.65
CA LYS A 23 -9.44 17.96 -5.63
C LYS A 23 -8.78 16.62 -5.28
N ALA A 24 -7.85 16.14 -6.13
CA ALA A 24 -7.05 14.96 -5.82
C ALA A 24 -5.88 15.36 -4.93
N ARG A 25 -6.10 15.30 -3.60
CA ARG A 25 -5.12 15.72 -2.59
C ARG A 25 -4.53 14.55 -1.80
N ARG A 26 -4.87 13.32 -2.18
CA ARG A 26 -4.40 12.10 -1.53
C ARG A 26 -3.49 11.32 -2.46
N ILE A 27 -2.37 10.87 -1.95
CA ILE A 27 -1.47 9.92 -2.61
C ILE A 27 -1.78 8.52 -2.11
N PHE A 28 -1.76 7.55 -2.99
CA PHE A 28 -1.83 6.14 -2.65
C PHE A 28 -0.49 5.47 -2.97
N ALA A 29 0.18 4.95 -1.95
CA ALA A 29 1.33 4.07 -2.13
C ALA A 29 0.82 2.63 -2.24
N ILE A 30 0.85 2.07 -3.45
CA ILE A 30 0.22 0.79 -3.77
C ILE A 30 1.20 -0.36 -3.65
N ILE A 31 2.44 -0.17 -4.07
CA ILE A 31 3.48 -1.20 -4.08
C ILE A 31 4.77 -0.62 -3.52
N PHE A 32 5.35 -1.36 -2.60
CA PHE A 32 6.66 -1.08 -2.05
C PHE A 32 7.38 -2.41 -1.86
N GLY A 33 8.61 -2.51 -2.34
CA GLY A 33 9.40 -3.70 -2.17
C GLY A 33 10.81 -3.55 -2.72
N VAL A 34 11.71 -4.35 -2.17
CA VAL A 34 13.10 -4.48 -2.57
C VAL A 34 13.35 -5.92 -2.97
N VAL A 35 14.04 -6.13 -4.08
CA VAL A 35 14.39 -7.48 -4.53
C VAL A 35 15.24 -8.21 -3.48
N PRO A 36 15.16 -9.54 -3.39
CA PRO A 36 15.75 -10.31 -2.28
C PRO A 36 17.23 -10.03 -2.04
N ASP A 37 18.02 -9.88 -3.10
CA ASP A 37 19.48 -9.67 -3.02
C ASP A 37 19.87 -8.33 -2.39
N PHE A 38 18.94 -7.40 -2.30
CA PHE A 38 19.14 -6.05 -1.75
C PHE A 38 18.39 -5.79 -0.46
N GLN A 39 17.61 -6.75 0.02
CA GLN A 39 16.91 -6.64 1.30
C GLN A 39 17.88 -6.61 2.48
N GLY A 40 17.51 -5.89 3.55
CA GLY A 40 18.33 -5.78 4.75
C GLY A 40 19.61 -4.95 4.61
N LYS A 41 19.81 -4.29 3.47
CA LYS A 41 20.94 -3.40 3.21
C LYS A 41 20.64 -1.91 3.43
N GLY A 42 19.50 -1.60 4.04
CA GLY A 42 19.08 -0.22 4.32
C GLY A 42 18.43 0.50 3.14
N ILE A 43 18.22 -0.19 2.01
CA ILE A 43 17.59 0.41 0.81
C ILE A 43 16.16 0.85 1.10
N GLU A 44 15.41 0.05 1.86
CA GLU A 44 14.05 0.37 2.28
C GLU A 44 14.00 1.70 3.04
N SER A 45 14.91 1.88 3.98
CA SER A 45 15.03 3.12 4.76
C SER A 45 15.47 4.30 3.89
N GLY A 46 16.38 4.07 2.95
CA GLY A 46 16.82 5.07 1.97
C GLY A 46 15.67 5.56 1.09
N MET A 47 14.83 4.64 0.60
CA MET A 47 13.64 4.99 -0.20
C MET A 47 12.64 5.84 0.60
N ILE A 48 12.37 5.47 1.84
CA ILE A 48 11.49 6.25 2.73
C ILE A 48 12.07 7.64 2.95
N ARG A 49 13.37 7.73 3.25
CA ARG A 49 14.05 9.02 3.47
C ARG A 49 13.97 9.94 2.25
N THR A 50 14.25 9.39 1.07
CA THR A 50 14.14 10.15 -0.19
C THR A 50 12.72 10.66 -0.42
N PHE A 51 11.72 9.83 -0.13
CA PHE A 51 10.32 10.25 -0.23
C PHE A 51 9.99 11.39 0.76
N GLU A 52 10.46 11.31 2.01
CA GLU A 52 10.29 12.38 3.01
C GLU A 52 10.92 13.69 2.53
N GLU A 53 12.11 13.64 1.95
CA GLU A 53 12.79 14.81 1.39
C GLU A 53 12.00 15.44 0.23
N GLU A 54 11.43 14.64 -0.66
CA GLU A 54 10.57 15.14 -1.75
C GLU A 54 9.27 15.75 -1.21
N VAL A 55 8.69 15.19 -0.16
CA VAL A 55 7.55 15.78 0.54
C VAL A 55 7.94 17.14 1.12
N ALA A 56 9.07 17.24 1.79
CA ALA A 56 9.58 18.48 2.37
C ALA A 56 9.86 19.55 1.30
N LYS A 57 10.36 19.18 0.12
CA LYS A 57 10.61 20.10 -1.01
C LYS A 57 9.35 20.70 -1.65
N GLY A 58 8.19 20.16 -1.37
CA GLY A 58 6.95 20.79 -1.83
C GLY A 58 5.83 19.85 -2.29
N LEU A 59 6.02 18.55 -2.23
CA LEU A 59 4.95 17.60 -2.56
C LEU A 59 3.76 17.79 -1.61
N ASN A 60 4.01 18.18 -0.36
CA ASN A 60 3.02 18.53 0.66
C ASN A 60 2.13 19.74 0.27
N LYS A 61 2.60 20.65 -0.58
CA LYS A 61 1.80 21.78 -1.07
C LYS A 61 0.63 21.34 -1.96
N ARG A 62 0.76 20.18 -2.57
CA ARG A 62 -0.24 19.62 -3.47
C ARG A 62 -1.09 18.54 -2.80
N TYR A 63 -0.51 17.76 -1.91
CA TYR A 63 -1.14 16.59 -1.29
C TYR A 63 -1.18 16.75 0.22
N ASP A 64 -2.30 16.38 0.83
CA ASP A 64 -2.54 16.51 2.27
C ASP A 64 -2.31 15.19 3.00
N SER A 65 -2.43 14.08 2.29
CA SER A 65 -2.38 12.77 2.91
C SER A 65 -1.77 11.71 1.99
N LEU A 66 -1.06 10.80 2.60
CA LEU A 66 -0.57 9.57 2.02
C LEU A 66 -1.34 8.41 2.64
N GLU A 67 -1.98 7.62 1.81
CA GLU A 67 -2.61 6.36 2.23
C GLU A 67 -1.77 5.21 1.68
N LEU A 68 -1.23 4.40 2.59
CA LEU A 68 -0.53 3.18 2.22
C LEU A 68 -1.58 2.11 1.91
N ALA A 69 -1.49 1.48 0.74
CA ALA A 69 -2.39 0.40 0.37
C ALA A 69 -2.24 -0.75 1.36
N TRP A 70 -3.31 -1.52 1.51
CA TRP A 70 -3.42 -2.52 2.56
C TRP A 70 -2.17 -3.40 2.70
N ILE A 71 -1.72 -3.52 3.95
CA ILE A 71 -0.60 -4.37 4.33
C ILE A 71 -1.18 -5.57 5.05
N GLY A 72 -0.90 -6.76 4.54
CA GLY A 72 -1.39 -7.98 5.14
C GLY A 72 -0.79 -8.24 6.52
N ASP A 73 -1.55 -8.83 7.40
CA ASP A 73 -1.10 -9.23 8.73
C ASP A 73 -0.05 -10.37 8.70
N PHE A 74 0.08 -11.03 7.54
CA PHE A 74 1.13 -12.00 7.26
C PHE A 74 2.49 -11.35 6.96
N ASN A 75 2.57 -10.03 6.84
CA ASN A 75 3.81 -9.28 6.61
C ASN A 75 4.19 -8.41 7.83
N PRO A 76 4.66 -9.03 8.92
CA PRO A 76 5.00 -8.31 10.16
C PRO A 76 6.20 -7.38 9.98
N VAL A 77 7.09 -7.67 9.04
CA VAL A 77 8.27 -6.84 8.75
C VAL A 77 7.82 -5.48 8.21
N MET A 78 6.95 -5.49 7.20
CA MET A 78 6.42 -4.27 6.62
C MET A 78 5.57 -3.47 7.63
N ASN A 79 4.71 -4.14 8.39
CA ASN A 79 3.92 -3.48 9.43
C ASN A 79 4.81 -2.74 10.43
N ARG A 80 5.84 -3.41 10.96
CA ARG A 80 6.80 -2.80 11.89
C ARG A 80 7.56 -1.64 11.25
N MET A 81 8.00 -1.79 10.01
CA MET A 81 8.71 -0.74 9.29
C MET A 81 7.84 0.52 9.14
N ILE A 82 6.60 0.37 8.74
CA ILE A 82 5.68 1.50 8.57
C ILE A 82 5.35 2.16 9.92
N GLU A 83 5.14 1.39 10.96
CA GLU A 83 4.87 1.92 12.30
C GLU A 83 6.08 2.66 12.87
N THR A 84 7.30 2.17 12.61
CA THR A 84 8.53 2.71 13.20
C THR A 84 9.08 3.92 12.42
N TYR A 85 9.16 3.81 11.10
CA TYR A 85 9.82 4.84 10.29
C TYR A 85 8.85 5.85 9.69
N VAL A 86 7.64 5.44 9.33
CA VAL A 86 6.65 6.35 8.72
C VAL A 86 5.70 6.93 9.78
N CYS A 87 5.71 6.38 10.99
CA CYS A 87 4.79 6.76 12.08
C CYS A 87 3.32 6.77 11.63
N ALA A 88 2.97 5.88 10.71
CA ALA A 88 1.64 5.83 10.15
C ALA A 88 0.64 5.20 11.12
N THR A 89 -0.58 5.74 11.13
CA THR A 89 -1.68 5.20 11.94
C THR A 89 -2.56 4.28 11.12
N ARG A 90 -3.01 3.19 11.71
CA ARG A 90 -3.97 2.28 11.09
C ARG A 90 -5.32 2.96 10.99
N HIS A 91 -5.77 3.25 9.77
CA HIS A 91 -7.02 3.96 9.53
C HIS A 91 -8.16 3.04 9.08
N LYS A 92 -7.82 2.02 8.28
CA LYS A 92 -8.81 1.06 7.77
C LYS A 92 -8.32 -0.36 8.03
N MET A 93 -9.21 -1.22 8.45
CA MET A 93 -8.95 -2.63 8.62
C MET A 93 -9.88 -3.42 7.69
N HIS A 94 -9.29 -4.22 6.81
CA HIS A 94 -10.02 -5.08 5.90
C HIS A 94 -9.91 -6.52 6.37
N THR A 95 -11.05 -7.18 6.50
CA THR A 95 -11.10 -8.60 6.84
C THR A 95 -11.51 -9.40 5.61
N THR A 96 -10.67 -10.32 5.20
CA THR A 96 -10.97 -11.24 4.11
C THR A 96 -11.56 -12.51 4.68
N TYR A 97 -12.75 -12.85 4.22
CA TYR A 97 -13.41 -14.09 4.57
C TYR A 97 -13.22 -15.12 3.46
N ARG A 98 -12.91 -16.34 3.86
CA ARG A 98 -12.80 -17.47 2.95
C ARG A 98 -13.88 -18.49 3.31
N TYR A 99 -14.69 -18.89 2.35
CA TYR A 99 -15.61 -20.00 2.47
C TYR A 99 -14.99 -21.24 1.84
N LEU A 100 -14.89 -22.33 2.61
CA LEU A 100 -14.43 -23.63 2.12
C LEU A 100 -15.67 -24.41 1.71
N PHE A 101 -15.79 -24.72 0.43
CA PHE A 101 -16.86 -25.59 -0.07
C PHE A 101 -16.70 -27.02 0.42
N ASP A 102 -15.46 -27.49 0.51
CA ASP A 102 -15.09 -28.73 1.18
C ASP A 102 -14.78 -28.42 2.65
N ARG A 103 -15.70 -28.82 3.54
CA ARG A 103 -15.63 -28.54 4.98
C ARG A 103 -14.66 -29.47 5.72
N GLU A 104 -14.26 -30.57 5.12
CA GLU A 104 -13.29 -31.50 5.70
C GLU A 104 -11.85 -31.02 5.48
N LYS A 105 -11.68 -30.10 4.53
CA LYS A 105 -10.37 -29.56 4.23
C LYS A 105 -9.91 -28.56 5.30
N GLU A 106 -8.77 -28.87 5.90
CA GLU A 106 -8.16 -28.01 6.92
C GLU A 106 -7.89 -26.59 6.37
N PHE A 107 -8.27 -25.58 7.14
CA PHE A 107 -7.94 -24.21 6.82
C PHE A 107 -6.45 -23.96 7.06
N ARG A 108 -5.72 -23.64 5.98
CA ARG A 108 -4.33 -23.21 6.06
C ARG A 108 -4.20 -21.74 5.78
N ARG A 109 -3.63 -21.01 6.70
CA ARG A 109 -3.31 -19.59 6.56
C ARG A 109 -2.07 -19.43 5.70
N ALA A 110 -1.97 -18.29 4.98
CA ALA A 110 -0.75 -17.95 4.26
C ALA A 110 0.45 -17.85 5.22
N PRO A 111 1.62 -18.36 4.84
CA PRO A 111 2.83 -18.25 5.67
C PRO A 111 3.19 -16.80 5.90
N ARG A 112 3.76 -16.49 7.05
CA ARG A 112 4.24 -15.15 7.37
C ARG A 112 5.49 -14.83 6.57
N VAL A 113 5.53 -13.63 5.97
CA VAL A 113 6.71 -13.14 5.26
C VAL A 113 7.87 -12.95 6.25
N GLY A 114 9.06 -13.39 5.86
CA GLY A 114 10.26 -13.33 6.71
C GLY A 114 10.48 -14.52 7.63
N MET A 115 9.53 -15.44 7.74
CA MET A 115 9.79 -16.75 8.30
C MET A 115 10.22 -17.70 7.17
N ARG A 116 11.52 -17.96 7.07
CA ARG A 116 12.02 -19.05 6.20
C ARG A 116 11.26 -20.32 6.59
N ARG A 117 10.56 -20.90 5.62
CA ARG A 117 10.15 -22.29 5.74
C ARG A 117 11.41 -23.07 6.11
N LYS A 118 11.48 -23.65 7.27
CA LYS A 118 12.35 -24.81 7.46
C LYS A 118 11.79 -25.85 6.51
N GLU A 119 12.49 -26.05 5.42
CA GLU A 119 12.11 -27.01 4.41
C GLU A 119 12.10 -28.38 5.08
N GLU A 120 10.97 -29.02 4.98
CA GLU A 120 10.85 -30.47 5.03
C GLU A 120 11.73 -31.06 3.93
N HIS A 121 12.99 -31.29 4.27
CA HIS A 121 13.81 -32.29 3.62
C HIS A 121 14.06 -33.38 4.69
N ALA A 122 13.15 -34.31 4.72
CA ALA A 122 13.35 -35.67 5.23
C ALA A 122 12.70 -36.62 4.23
#